data_6665ecb16d93d9c545f83945bd8ecc77
#
_entry.id   6665ecb16d93d9c545f83945bd8ecc77
#
_cell.length_a   1.000
_cell.length_b   1.000
_cell.length_c   1.000
_cell.angle_alpha   90.00
_cell.angle_beta   90.00
_cell.angle_gamma   90.00
#
_symmetry.space_group_name_H-M   'P 1'
#
loop_
_entity.id
_entity.type
_entity.pdbx_description
1 polymer ?
#
loop_
_entity_poly.entity_id
_entity_poly.type
_entity_poly.pdbx_seq_one_letter_code
_entity_poly.pdbx_strand_id
1 'polypeptide(L)'
;MRVLLVGDHPPPFGGVAIHVQQLHRFLRSRGVEAKVLDIGKGGRPVPDVLPVRSPAHFGLRLTGFLASGWTVHVHTSGNNPKAWLLAAMVAGVPAGRAPRFITLHSGLLPDYLAASAARRAFARVALAGYTRIIAVSLAVREALLSCGVPAEKVLVQPAFCASQVQAGEVPVKVEAARARRRPLLTMAHHPSPVYGRKVAFRALRKLMESHPDVGLALFGPGTDSEEFIRDARELGVAGQLEVLGELDHPAALGLIARSDVFLRPTTHDGDSISVRESLALGVPCVASDVCARPEGTRLFRAGDAASLATSIHEAVAAGPAKVASPDVGPVLLELYEALAPRRSAPVQAAPAA
;
A
#
# COMPACT_ATOMS: atom_id res chain seq x y z
N MET A 1 -15.63 19.32 -7.29
CA MET A 1 -14.68 18.44 -8.00
C MET A 1 -15.16 17.00 -7.93
N ARG A 2 -14.88 16.17 -8.93
CA ARG A 2 -15.28 14.77 -9.01
C ARG A 2 -14.08 13.91 -9.34
N VAL A 3 -13.81 12.86 -8.56
CA VAL A 3 -12.62 11.99 -8.69
C VAL A 3 -13.04 10.53 -8.79
N LEU A 4 -12.61 9.84 -9.82
CA LEU A 4 -12.73 8.40 -9.98
C LEU A 4 -11.38 7.76 -9.67
N LEU A 5 -11.30 6.97 -8.62
CA LEU A 5 -10.18 6.09 -8.34
C LEU A 5 -10.37 4.78 -9.09
N VAL A 6 -9.35 4.29 -9.76
CA VAL A 6 -9.36 3.00 -10.48
C VAL A 6 -8.30 2.12 -9.87
N GLY A 7 -8.69 1.03 -9.25
CA GLY A 7 -7.76 0.12 -8.56
C GLY A 7 -8.50 -0.96 -7.80
N ASP A 8 -7.74 -1.84 -7.14
CA ASP A 8 -8.32 -2.83 -6.25
C ASP A 8 -8.89 -2.14 -5.00
N HIS A 9 -10.04 -2.62 -4.51
CA HIS A 9 -10.64 -2.20 -3.23
C HIS A 9 -10.77 -3.43 -2.31
N PRO A 10 -10.50 -3.31 -0.99
CA PRO A 10 -10.59 -4.44 -0.09
C PRO A 10 -12.01 -5.04 0.01
N PRO A 11 -12.16 -6.38 0.25
CA PRO A 11 -11.14 -7.41 0.23
C PRO A 11 -10.72 -7.85 -1.18
N PRO A 12 -9.53 -8.47 -1.39
CA PRO A 12 -8.51 -8.80 -0.40
C PRO A 12 -7.69 -7.58 0.05
N PHE A 13 -7.13 -7.67 1.28
CA PHE A 13 -6.34 -6.60 1.88
C PHE A 13 -4.90 -6.64 1.35
N GLY A 14 -4.54 -5.68 0.54
CA GLY A 14 -3.20 -5.47 0.01
C GLY A 14 -2.83 -4.00 0.00
N GLY A 15 -1.55 -3.65 -0.09
CA GLY A 15 -1.10 -2.26 0.01
C GLY A 15 -1.81 -1.30 -0.96
N VAL A 16 -1.98 -1.70 -2.24
CA VAL A 16 -2.70 -0.89 -3.23
C VAL A 16 -4.16 -0.70 -2.83
N ALA A 17 -4.84 -1.80 -2.44
CA ALA A 17 -6.27 -1.76 -2.08
C ALA A 17 -6.52 -0.90 -0.83
N ILE A 18 -5.67 -1.02 0.19
CA ILE A 18 -5.72 -0.18 1.40
C ILE A 18 -5.51 1.29 1.05
N HIS A 19 -4.53 1.61 0.20
CA HIS A 19 -4.31 2.99 -0.21
C HIS A 19 -5.51 3.57 -0.96
N VAL A 20 -6.10 2.83 -1.91
CA VAL A 20 -7.33 3.25 -2.62
C VAL A 20 -8.47 3.52 -1.63
N GLN A 21 -8.66 2.63 -0.65
CA GLN A 21 -9.69 2.81 0.37
C GLN A 21 -9.43 4.03 1.25
N GLN A 22 -8.19 4.23 1.72
CA GLN A 22 -7.81 5.37 2.54
C GLN A 22 -7.98 6.69 1.78
N LEU A 23 -7.51 6.76 0.52
CA LEU A 23 -7.65 7.94 -0.32
C LEU A 23 -9.12 8.24 -0.63
N HIS A 24 -9.93 7.21 -0.92
CA HIS A 24 -11.37 7.37 -1.12
C HIS A 24 -12.05 7.98 0.12
N ARG A 25 -11.78 7.44 1.32
CA ARG A 25 -12.31 7.97 2.58
C ARG A 25 -11.85 9.41 2.83
N PHE A 26 -10.57 9.70 2.60
CA PHE A 26 -10.01 11.05 2.73
C PHE A 26 -10.72 12.04 1.83
N LEU A 27 -10.86 11.76 0.53
CA LEU A 27 -11.52 12.63 -0.43
C LEU A 27 -12.99 12.89 -0.04
N ARG A 28 -13.69 11.83 0.38
CA ARG A 28 -15.09 11.95 0.85
C ARG A 28 -15.21 12.83 2.09
N SER A 29 -14.29 12.71 3.04
CA SER A 29 -14.26 13.53 4.26
C SER A 29 -14.00 15.02 3.96
N ARG A 30 -13.40 15.31 2.80
CA ARG A 30 -13.15 16.69 2.31
C ARG A 30 -14.25 17.22 1.38
N GLY A 31 -15.40 16.52 1.29
CA GLY A 31 -16.53 16.94 0.46
C GLY A 31 -16.33 16.74 -1.05
N VAL A 32 -15.31 15.96 -1.44
CA VAL A 32 -15.10 15.59 -2.84
C VAL A 32 -16.07 14.47 -3.23
N GLU A 33 -16.75 14.60 -4.36
CA GLU A 33 -17.50 13.49 -4.94
C GLU A 33 -16.51 12.46 -5.50
N ALA A 34 -16.18 11.43 -4.69
CA ALA A 34 -15.23 10.40 -5.03
C ALA A 34 -15.92 9.05 -5.19
N LYS A 35 -15.54 8.30 -6.24
CA LYS A 35 -15.98 6.93 -6.49
C LYS A 35 -14.80 6.05 -6.79
N VAL A 36 -14.94 4.75 -6.54
CA VAL A 36 -13.93 3.73 -6.87
C VAL A 36 -14.49 2.83 -7.98
N LEU A 37 -13.74 2.67 -9.06
CA LEU A 37 -13.96 1.63 -10.06
C LEU A 37 -13.08 0.45 -9.66
N ASP A 38 -13.68 -0.51 -8.94
CA ASP A 38 -12.99 -1.64 -8.36
C ASP A 38 -12.73 -2.72 -9.41
N ILE A 39 -11.45 -2.97 -9.68
CA ILE A 39 -10.95 -3.99 -10.62
C ILE A 39 -10.52 -5.27 -9.91
N GLY A 40 -10.62 -5.33 -8.59
CA GLY A 40 -10.32 -6.49 -7.76
C GLY A 40 -11.35 -7.60 -7.87
N LYS A 41 -11.05 -8.75 -7.27
CA LYS A 41 -11.87 -9.97 -7.38
C LYS A 41 -12.81 -10.21 -6.19
N GLY A 42 -12.85 -9.36 -5.19
CA GLY A 42 -13.49 -9.69 -3.92
C GLY A 42 -14.60 -8.74 -3.47
N GLY A 43 -15.08 -7.86 -4.33
CA GLY A 43 -15.93 -6.74 -3.97
C GLY A 43 -17.21 -7.10 -3.20
N ARG A 44 -17.29 -6.68 -1.93
CA ARG A 44 -18.58 -6.53 -1.24
C ARG A 44 -19.23 -5.21 -1.68
N PRO A 45 -20.55 -5.12 -1.71
CA PRO A 45 -21.23 -3.86 -1.97
C PRO A 45 -20.81 -2.81 -0.92
N VAL A 46 -20.14 -1.76 -1.35
CA VAL A 46 -19.74 -0.61 -0.53
C VAL A 46 -20.26 0.64 -1.25
N PRO A 47 -20.81 1.61 -0.55
CA PRO A 47 -21.25 2.87 -1.15
C PRO A 47 -20.12 3.52 -1.97
N ASP A 48 -20.44 3.99 -3.18
CA ASP A 48 -19.50 4.62 -4.11
C ASP A 48 -18.34 3.73 -4.63
N VAL A 49 -18.36 2.42 -4.34
CA VAL A 49 -17.46 1.42 -4.92
C VAL A 49 -18.19 0.62 -5.98
N LEU A 50 -17.73 0.69 -7.20
CA LEU A 50 -18.38 0.16 -8.39
C LEU A 50 -17.56 -1.04 -8.93
N PRO A 51 -17.99 -2.28 -8.71
CA PRO A 51 -17.23 -3.44 -9.17
C PRO A 51 -17.23 -3.55 -10.70
N VAL A 52 -16.06 -3.91 -11.24
CA VAL A 52 -15.88 -4.21 -12.66
C VAL A 52 -16.11 -5.70 -12.90
N ARG A 53 -16.97 -6.04 -13.86
CA ARG A 53 -17.35 -7.43 -14.17
C ARG A 53 -16.61 -7.99 -15.39
N SER A 54 -16.17 -7.13 -16.30
CA SER A 54 -15.46 -7.50 -17.53
C SER A 54 -14.69 -6.32 -18.12
N PRO A 55 -13.73 -6.53 -19.04
CA PRO A 55 -13.04 -5.44 -19.73
C PRO A 55 -13.99 -4.50 -20.51
N ALA A 56 -15.03 -5.03 -21.13
CA ALA A 56 -16.03 -4.22 -21.83
C ALA A 56 -16.83 -3.35 -20.85
N HIS A 57 -17.26 -3.91 -19.69
CA HIS A 57 -17.91 -3.16 -18.63
C HIS A 57 -17.01 -2.06 -18.04
N PHE A 58 -15.71 -2.35 -17.88
CA PHE A 58 -14.71 -1.36 -17.48
C PHE A 58 -14.65 -0.20 -18.49
N GLY A 59 -14.47 -0.49 -19.77
CA GLY A 59 -14.39 0.51 -20.84
C GLY A 59 -15.62 1.40 -20.91
N LEU A 60 -16.82 0.81 -20.85
CA LEU A 60 -18.08 1.55 -20.88
C LEU A 60 -18.19 2.54 -19.69
N ARG A 61 -17.93 2.05 -18.47
CA ARG A 61 -17.97 2.90 -17.26
C ARG A 61 -16.93 4.00 -17.29
N LEU A 62 -15.70 3.66 -17.63
CA LEU A 62 -14.60 4.62 -17.72
C LEU A 62 -14.91 5.73 -18.72
N THR A 63 -15.41 5.38 -19.92
CA THR A 63 -15.82 6.35 -20.94
C THR A 63 -16.90 7.28 -20.42
N GLY A 64 -17.92 6.77 -19.75
CA GLY A 64 -18.98 7.59 -19.15
C GLY A 64 -18.45 8.58 -18.10
N PHE A 65 -17.53 8.16 -17.24
CA PHE A 65 -16.91 9.05 -16.24
C PHE A 65 -16.04 10.13 -16.91
N LEU A 66 -15.20 9.74 -17.87
CA LEU A 66 -14.34 10.68 -18.60
C LEU A 66 -15.14 11.69 -19.41
N ALA A 67 -16.19 11.24 -20.13
CA ALA A 67 -17.09 12.12 -20.88
C ALA A 67 -17.84 13.11 -19.97
N SER A 68 -18.11 12.70 -18.72
CA SER A 68 -18.72 13.56 -17.70
C SER A 68 -17.71 14.48 -16.99
N GLY A 69 -16.41 14.48 -17.41
CA GLY A 69 -15.39 15.37 -16.88
C GLY A 69 -14.86 15.00 -15.48
N TRP A 70 -14.92 13.73 -15.10
CA TRP A 70 -14.29 13.25 -13.88
C TRP A 70 -12.78 13.20 -14.00
N THR A 71 -12.07 13.66 -12.99
CA THR A 71 -10.64 13.36 -12.81
C THR A 71 -10.48 11.87 -12.57
N VAL A 72 -9.61 11.20 -13.31
CA VAL A 72 -9.36 9.76 -13.15
C VAL A 72 -7.99 9.53 -12.56
N HIS A 73 -7.90 8.74 -11.48
CA HIS A 73 -6.65 8.34 -10.86
C HIS A 73 -6.53 6.81 -10.79
N VAL A 74 -5.57 6.28 -11.52
CA VAL A 74 -5.28 4.83 -11.57
C VAL A 74 -4.27 4.46 -10.50
N HIS A 75 -4.54 3.38 -9.78
CA HIS A 75 -3.62 2.78 -8.81
C HIS A 75 -3.26 1.37 -9.25
N THR A 76 -1.97 1.12 -9.47
CA THR A 76 -1.51 -0.19 -9.94
C THR A 76 -0.09 -0.49 -9.47
N SER A 77 0.27 -1.77 -9.44
CA SER A 77 1.62 -2.19 -9.05
C SER A 77 2.70 -1.76 -10.06
N GLY A 78 2.41 -1.82 -11.36
CA GLY A 78 3.38 -1.53 -12.43
C GLY A 78 4.42 -2.63 -12.68
N ASN A 79 4.38 -3.77 -11.99
CA ASN A 79 5.37 -4.84 -12.09
C ASN A 79 4.91 -6.07 -12.89
N ASN A 80 3.84 -5.94 -13.66
CA ASN A 80 3.31 -7.03 -14.48
C ASN A 80 2.58 -6.48 -15.74
N PRO A 81 2.39 -7.31 -16.79
CA PRO A 81 1.75 -6.86 -18.03
C PRO A 81 0.33 -6.32 -17.87
N LYS A 82 -0.47 -6.87 -16.94
CA LYS A 82 -1.86 -6.44 -16.71
C LYS A 82 -1.92 -5.00 -16.19
N ALA A 83 -0.98 -4.62 -15.32
CA ALA A 83 -0.84 -3.26 -14.81
C ALA A 83 -0.64 -2.25 -15.94
N TRP A 84 0.22 -2.58 -16.90
CA TRP A 84 0.51 -1.72 -18.06
C TRP A 84 -0.61 -1.71 -19.10
N LEU A 85 -1.30 -2.83 -19.27
CA LEU A 85 -2.50 -2.88 -20.11
C LEU A 85 -3.60 -1.97 -19.55
N LEU A 86 -3.85 -2.02 -18.23
CA LEU A 86 -4.78 -1.12 -17.55
C LEU A 86 -4.38 0.35 -17.77
N ALA A 87 -3.11 0.69 -17.59
CA ALA A 87 -2.61 2.03 -17.79
C ALA A 87 -2.85 2.50 -19.26
N ALA A 88 -2.54 1.65 -20.24
CA ALA A 88 -2.75 1.94 -21.65
C ALA A 88 -4.24 2.08 -22.01
N MET A 89 -5.10 1.22 -21.48
CA MET A 89 -6.55 1.32 -21.67
C MET A 89 -7.10 2.65 -21.18
N VAL A 90 -6.72 3.08 -19.97
CA VAL A 90 -7.17 4.37 -19.43
C VAL A 90 -6.60 5.53 -20.25
N ALA A 91 -5.34 5.46 -20.68
CA ALA A 91 -4.71 6.49 -21.51
C ALA A 91 -5.38 6.61 -22.89
N GLY A 92 -5.83 5.49 -23.47
CA GLY A 92 -6.40 5.43 -24.82
C GLY A 92 -7.86 5.91 -24.94
N VAL A 93 -8.60 6.00 -23.83
CA VAL A 93 -10.00 6.49 -23.90
C VAL A 93 -10.00 8.02 -24.14
N PRO A 94 -10.73 8.54 -25.13
CA PRO A 94 -10.89 10.00 -25.31
C PRO A 94 -11.50 10.65 -24.04
N ALA A 95 -10.82 11.63 -23.48
CA ALA A 95 -11.22 12.24 -22.20
C ALA A 95 -11.47 13.76 -22.27
N GLY A 96 -11.42 14.33 -23.46
CA GLY A 96 -11.45 15.78 -23.56
C GLY A 96 -10.33 16.42 -22.73
N ARG A 97 -10.71 17.28 -21.76
CA ARG A 97 -9.76 17.96 -20.84
C ARG A 97 -9.69 17.32 -19.45
N ALA A 98 -10.33 16.17 -19.23
CA ALA A 98 -10.32 15.52 -17.92
C ALA A 98 -8.89 15.03 -17.56
N PRO A 99 -8.32 15.47 -16.42
CA PRO A 99 -6.96 15.09 -16.04
C PRO A 99 -6.91 13.62 -15.62
N ARG A 100 -5.78 12.97 -15.92
CA ARG A 100 -5.50 11.58 -15.57
C ARG A 100 -4.26 11.49 -14.73
N PHE A 101 -4.37 10.76 -13.65
CA PHE A 101 -3.30 10.46 -12.71
C PHE A 101 -3.07 8.96 -12.65
N ILE A 102 -1.85 8.57 -12.37
CA ILE A 102 -1.50 7.18 -12.08
C ILE A 102 -0.50 7.12 -10.92
N THR A 103 -0.77 6.26 -9.93
CA THR A 103 0.20 5.89 -8.89
C THR A 103 0.74 4.49 -9.15
N LEU A 104 2.07 4.36 -9.15
CA LEU A 104 2.80 3.12 -9.34
C LEU A 104 3.40 2.67 -8.01
N HIS A 105 2.90 1.53 -7.48
CA HIS A 105 3.08 1.14 -6.09
C HIS A 105 4.21 0.13 -5.83
N SER A 106 4.69 -0.60 -6.85
CA SER A 106 5.59 -1.73 -6.60
C SER A 106 7.06 -1.37 -6.62
N GLY A 107 7.80 -1.80 -5.59
CA GLY A 107 9.24 -1.79 -5.59
C GLY A 107 9.90 -2.73 -6.62
N LEU A 108 9.14 -3.67 -7.18
CA LEU A 108 9.60 -4.55 -8.27
C LEU A 108 9.46 -3.91 -9.67
N LEU A 109 8.91 -2.70 -9.76
CA LEU A 109 8.74 -2.00 -11.04
C LEU A 109 10.08 -1.71 -11.73
N PRO A 110 11.14 -1.24 -11.05
CA PRO A 110 12.44 -1.03 -11.66
C PRO A 110 12.97 -2.29 -12.35
N ASP A 111 12.96 -3.43 -11.68
CA ASP A 111 13.42 -4.71 -12.23
C ASP A 111 12.57 -5.17 -13.41
N TYR A 112 11.24 -5.00 -13.29
CA TYR A 112 10.33 -5.31 -14.39
C TYR A 112 10.63 -4.51 -15.65
N LEU A 113 10.90 -3.23 -15.54
CA LEU A 113 11.24 -2.36 -16.68
C LEU A 113 12.66 -2.62 -17.21
N ALA A 114 13.62 -2.87 -16.31
CA ALA A 114 15.01 -3.16 -16.69
C ALA A 114 15.11 -4.45 -17.55
N ALA A 115 14.24 -5.41 -17.31
CA ALA A 115 14.28 -6.72 -17.96
C ALA A 115 14.04 -6.69 -19.49
N SER A 116 13.48 -5.61 -20.09
CA SER A 116 13.18 -5.58 -21.52
C SER A 116 13.02 -4.16 -22.07
N ALA A 117 13.67 -3.88 -23.21
CA ALA A 117 13.49 -2.63 -23.96
C ALA A 117 12.02 -2.45 -24.43
N ALA A 118 11.35 -3.55 -24.81
CA ALA A 118 9.94 -3.51 -25.20
C ALA A 118 9.03 -3.09 -24.03
N ARG A 119 9.31 -3.55 -22.80
CA ARG A 119 8.57 -3.12 -21.60
C ARG A 119 8.75 -1.62 -21.33
N ARG A 120 9.98 -1.11 -21.46
CA ARG A 120 10.27 0.32 -21.30
C ARG A 120 9.54 1.16 -22.37
N ALA A 121 9.60 0.75 -23.63
CA ALA A 121 8.91 1.45 -24.71
C ALA A 121 7.39 1.45 -24.50
N PHE A 122 6.81 0.31 -24.11
CA PHE A 122 5.37 0.21 -23.84
C PHE A 122 4.97 1.06 -22.62
N ALA A 123 5.74 1.06 -21.55
CA ALA A 123 5.51 1.91 -20.39
C ALA A 123 5.47 3.40 -20.75
N ARG A 124 6.45 3.86 -21.56
CA ARG A 124 6.48 5.23 -22.06
C ARG A 124 5.21 5.60 -22.83
N VAL A 125 4.76 4.73 -23.74
CA VAL A 125 3.54 4.95 -24.54
C VAL A 125 2.31 4.95 -23.64
N ALA A 126 2.18 3.96 -22.74
CA ALA A 126 1.05 3.87 -21.81
C ALA A 126 0.93 5.08 -20.88
N LEU A 127 2.06 5.69 -20.49
CA LEU A 127 2.08 6.85 -19.62
C LEU A 127 1.94 8.20 -20.34
N ALA A 128 2.05 8.23 -21.66
CA ALA A 128 1.98 9.49 -22.42
C ALA A 128 0.67 10.25 -22.20
N GLY A 129 -0.46 9.54 -22.04
CA GLY A 129 -1.79 10.12 -21.83
C GLY A 129 -2.09 10.58 -20.39
N TYR A 130 -1.15 10.44 -19.47
CA TYR A 130 -1.34 10.89 -18.08
C TYR A 130 -0.83 12.31 -17.87
N THR A 131 -1.59 13.06 -17.07
CA THR A 131 -1.26 14.45 -16.69
C THR A 131 -0.17 14.45 -15.61
N ARG A 132 -0.25 13.52 -14.64
CA ARG A 132 0.75 13.33 -13.57
C ARG A 132 0.89 11.83 -13.26
N ILE A 133 2.09 11.47 -12.89
CA ILE A 133 2.49 10.11 -12.52
C ILE A 133 3.09 10.19 -11.13
N ILE A 134 2.54 9.44 -10.20
CA ILE A 134 3.00 9.37 -8.83
C ILE A 134 3.86 8.12 -8.66
N ALA A 135 5.14 8.31 -8.41
CA ALA A 135 6.10 7.28 -8.06
C ALA A 135 6.19 7.18 -6.54
N VAL A 136 5.97 6.01 -5.97
CA VAL A 136 5.98 5.84 -4.50
C VAL A 136 7.39 5.91 -3.89
N SER A 137 8.44 5.88 -4.71
CA SER A 137 9.84 5.98 -4.28
C SER A 137 10.73 6.60 -5.35
N LEU A 138 11.92 7.05 -4.95
CA LEU A 138 12.94 7.55 -5.88
C LEU A 138 13.34 6.50 -6.91
N ALA A 139 13.50 5.23 -6.51
CA ALA A 139 13.84 4.14 -7.42
C ALA A 139 12.78 3.95 -8.53
N VAL A 140 11.50 4.04 -8.17
CA VAL A 140 10.40 4.00 -9.15
C VAL A 140 10.48 5.20 -10.10
N ARG A 141 10.73 6.42 -9.58
CA ARG A 141 10.90 7.61 -10.41
C ARG A 141 12.05 7.45 -11.40
N GLU A 142 13.23 7.06 -10.96
CA GLU A 142 14.41 6.88 -11.79
C GLU A 142 14.18 5.84 -12.89
N ALA A 143 13.52 4.73 -12.57
CA ALA A 143 13.12 3.73 -13.56
C ALA A 143 12.19 4.31 -14.64
N LEU A 144 11.27 5.19 -14.27
CA LEU A 144 10.37 5.86 -15.23
C LEU A 144 11.14 6.86 -16.11
N LEU A 145 12.03 7.65 -15.53
CA LEU A 145 12.87 8.60 -16.27
C LEU A 145 13.77 7.87 -17.27
N SER A 146 14.33 6.72 -16.88
CA SER A 146 15.14 5.87 -17.78
C SER A 146 14.35 5.31 -18.97
N CYS A 147 13.01 5.23 -18.85
CA CYS A 147 12.12 4.88 -19.96
C CYS A 147 11.79 6.06 -20.87
N GLY A 148 12.29 7.27 -20.59
CA GLY A 148 12.00 8.49 -21.35
C GLY A 148 10.64 9.12 -20.98
N VAL A 149 10.14 8.87 -19.77
CA VAL A 149 8.99 9.60 -19.22
C VAL A 149 9.45 11.00 -18.80
N PRO A 150 8.77 12.09 -19.21
CA PRO A 150 9.15 13.45 -18.87
C PRO A 150 9.18 13.68 -17.34
N ALA A 151 10.27 14.28 -16.84
CA ALA A 151 10.50 14.45 -15.42
C ALA A 151 9.42 15.32 -14.73
N GLU A 152 8.92 16.32 -15.43
CA GLU A 152 7.89 17.24 -14.96
C GLU A 152 6.53 16.58 -14.74
N LYS A 153 6.31 15.39 -15.31
CA LYS A 153 5.10 14.59 -15.08
C LYS A 153 5.21 13.70 -13.83
N VAL A 154 6.43 13.41 -13.36
CA VAL A 154 6.68 12.40 -12.32
C VAL A 154 6.91 13.08 -10.97
N LEU A 155 6.02 12.78 -10.02
CA LEU A 155 6.11 13.22 -8.63
C LEU A 155 6.48 12.03 -7.75
N VAL A 156 7.36 12.24 -6.76
CA VAL A 156 7.65 11.22 -5.74
C VAL A 156 6.78 11.52 -4.52
N GLN A 157 5.84 10.63 -4.24
CA GLN A 157 4.97 10.72 -3.08
C GLN A 157 4.69 9.33 -2.52
N PRO A 158 4.89 9.11 -1.21
CA PRO A 158 4.47 7.88 -0.57
C PRO A 158 2.96 7.65 -0.72
N ALA A 159 2.56 6.43 -0.99
CA ALA A 159 1.14 6.07 -1.08
C ALA A 159 0.54 5.83 0.32
N PHE A 160 0.48 6.89 1.15
CA PHE A 160 0.07 6.79 2.54
C PHE A 160 -0.78 7.98 2.98
N CYS A 161 -1.95 7.70 3.56
CA CYS A 161 -2.86 8.70 4.13
C CYS A 161 -2.80 8.62 5.67
N ALA A 162 -1.87 9.35 6.29
CA ALA A 162 -1.66 9.33 7.73
C ALA A 162 -2.92 9.66 8.54
N SER A 163 -3.74 10.61 8.06
CA SER A 163 -5.01 10.99 8.67
C SER A 163 -6.08 9.89 8.69
N GLN A 164 -5.88 8.81 7.96
CA GLN A 164 -6.80 7.68 7.89
C GLN A 164 -6.37 6.47 8.73
N VAL A 165 -5.26 6.59 9.48
CA VAL A 165 -4.77 5.52 10.36
C VAL A 165 -5.55 5.57 11.68
N GLN A 166 -6.40 4.58 11.87
CA GLN A 166 -7.21 4.43 13.09
C GLN A 166 -7.18 2.96 13.53
N ALA A 167 -6.62 2.72 14.74
CA ALA A 167 -6.67 1.40 15.36
C ALA A 167 -8.12 1.03 15.70
N GLY A 168 -8.54 -0.14 15.25
CA GLY A 168 -9.85 -0.70 15.58
C GLY A 168 -9.81 -1.61 16.80
N GLU A 169 -10.96 -2.22 17.07
CA GLU A 169 -11.07 -3.28 18.07
C GLU A 169 -10.25 -4.50 17.65
N VAL A 170 -9.70 -5.18 18.61
CA VAL A 170 -8.90 -6.38 18.36
C VAL A 170 -9.63 -7.63 18.83
N PRO A 171 -9.40 -8.78 18.19
CA PRO A 171 -9.88 -10.05 18.70
C PRO A 171 -9.38 -10.32 20.14
N VAL A 172 -10.18 -10.99 20.95
CA VAL A 172 -9.81 -11.37 22.34
C VAL A 172 -8.47 -12.12 22.40
N LYS A 173 -8.14 -12.90 21.35
CA LYS A 173 -6.84 -13.58 21.22
C LYS A 173 -5.65 -12.62 21.29
N VAL A 174 -5.78 -11.38 20.80
CA VAL A 174 -4.69 -10.38 20.84
C VAL A 174 -4.43 -9.94 22.25
N GLU A 175 -5.48 -9.65 23.04
CA GLU A 175 -5.33 -9.27 24.45
C GLU A 175 -4.75 -10.43 25.27
N ALA A 176 -5.18 -11.65 25.01
CA ALA A 176 -4.61 -12.84 25.64
C ALA A 176 -3.15 -13.04 25.27
N ALA A 177 -2.76 -12.80 23.99
CA ALA A 177 -1.37 -12.83 23.57
C ALA A 177 -0.53 -11.76 24.28
N ARG A 178 -1.04 -10.53 24.34
CA ARG A 178 -0.38 -9.41 25.03
C ARG A 178 -0.14 -9.68 26.53
N ALA A 179 -1.05 -10.40 27.17
CA ALA A 179 -0.89 -10.78 28.58
C ALA A 179 0.21 -11.81 28.81
N ARG A 180 0.45 -12.72 27.82
CA ARG A 180 1.43 -13.81 27.93
C ARG A 180 2.80 -13.49 27.36
N ARG A 181 2.90 -12.58 26.41
CA ARG A 181 4.09 -12.33 25.59
C ARG A 181 4.76 -11.01 25.93
N ARG A 182 6.06 -11.06 26.21
CA ARG A 182 6.90 -9.90 26.54
C ARG A 182 8.31 -10.08 25.96
N PRO A 183 8.70 -9.35 24.89
CA PRO A 183 7.87 -8.45 24.07
C PRO A 183 6.91 -9.21 23.15
N LEU A 184 5.81 -8.56 22.76
CA LEU A 184 4.93 -9.01 21.69
C LEU A 184 5.37 -8.34 20.39
N LEU A 185 5.90 -9.14 19.47
CA LEU A 185 6.22 -8.72 18.10
C LEU A 185 5.02 -8.96 17.20
N THR A 186 4.88 -8.20 16.11
CA THR A 186 3.86 -8.49 15.12
C THR A 186 4.37 -8.32 13.69
N MET A 187 3.86 -9.10 12.75
CA MET A 187 4.12 -8.95 11.32
C MET A 187 2.93 -9.39 10.47
N ALA A 188 2.76 -8.74 9.32
CA ALA A 188 1.87 -9.22 8.28
C ALA A 188 2.50 -10.44 7.58
N HIS A 189 1.75 -11.52 7.47
CA HIS A 189 2.14 -12.73 6.77
C HIS A 189 1.54 -12.81 5.37
N HIS A 190 2.29 -13.41 4.45
CA HIS A 190 1.84 -13.85 3.14
C HIS A 190 2.64 -15.09 2.74
N PRO A 191 2.07 -16.07 2.00
CA PRO A 191 2.79 -17.29 1.59
C PRO A 191 4.04 -17.05 0.75
N SER A 192 4.09 -15.92 0.02
CA SER A 192 5.28 -15.57 -0.78
C SER A 192 6.55 -15.46 0.07
N PRO A 193 7.67 -16.08 -0.34
CA PRO A 193 8.96 -15.97 0.33
C PRO A 193 9.47 -14.54 0.50
N VAL A 194 8.99 -13.61 -0.34
CA VAL A 194 9.31 -12.18 -0.27
C VAL A 194 8.99 -11.57 1.10
N TYR A 195 8.02 -12.13 1.83
CA TYR A 195 7.63 -11.61 3.15
C TYR A 195 8.58 -12.02 4.30
N GLY A 196 9.58 -12.84 4.05
CA GLY A 196 10.68 -13.10 4.98
C GLY A 196 10.33 -13.93 6.22
N ARG A 197 9.27 -14.77 6.17
CA ARG A 197 8.81 -15.61 7.27
C ARG A 197 9.97 -16.37 7.96
N LYS A 198 10.81 -17.06 7.17
CA LYS A 198 11.92 -17.88 7.72
C LYS A 198 12.98 -17.04 8.44
N VAL A 199 13.22 -15.82 7.97
CA VAL A 199 14.15 -14.88 8.63
C VAL A 199 13.56 -14.45 9.97
N ALA A 200 12.27 -14.09 10.01
CA ALA A 200 11.58 -13.75 11.26
C ALA A 200 11.58 -14.91 12.28
N PHE A 201 11.31 -16.12 11.85
CA PHE A 201 11.34 -17.31 12.74
C PHE A 201 12.73 -17.60 13.30
N ARG A 202 13.78 -17.50 12.48
CA ARG A 202 15.16 -17.66 12.95
C ARG A 202 15.56 -16.54 13.92
N ALA A 203 15.14 -15.31 13.69
CA ALA A 203 15.37 -14.21 14.62
C ALA A 203 14.62 -14.43 15.93
N LEU A 204 13.36 -14.86 15.87
CA LEU A 204 12.56 -15.20 17.05
C LEU A 204 13.24 -16.29 17.89
N ARG A 205 13.78 -17.35 17.25
CA ARG A 205 14.52 -18.39 17.94
C ARG A 205 15.73 -17.85 18.71
N LYS A 206 16.46 -16.89 18.14
CA LYS A 206 17.58 -16.24 18.83
C LYS A 206 17.11 -15.37 20.00
N LEU A 207 16.01 -14.64 19.83
CA LEU A 207 15.45 -13.77 20.87
C LEU A 207 14.96 -14.54 22.09
N MET A 208 14.51 -15.79 21.94
CA MET A 208 14.09 -16.64 23.05
C MET A 208 15.20 -16.89 24.09
N GLU A 209 16.47 -16.73 23.74
CA GLU A 209 17.60 -16.87 24.66
C GLU A 209 17.68 -15.74 25.68
N SER A 210 17.32 -14.50 25.26
CA SER A 210 17.33 -13.29 26.11
C SER A 210 15.94 -12.85 26.55
N HIS A 211 14.89 -13.27 25.82
CA HIS A 211 13.49 -12.96 26.08
C HIS A 211 12.65 -14.25 26.01
N PRO A 212 12.63 -15.08 27.09
CA PRO A 212 11.93 -16.37 27.04
C PRO A 212 10.43 -16.27 26.72
N ASP A 213 9.79 -15.17 27.13
CA ASP A 213 8.37 -14.93 26.92
C ASP A 213 8.07 -14.15 25.63
N VAL A 214 9.06 -13.96 24.73
CA VAL A 214 8.83 -13.29 23.46
C VAL A 214 7.78 -14.02 22.64
N GLY A 215 6.89 -13.27 22.01
CA GLY A 215 5.91 -13.81 21.09
C GLY A 215 5.88 -13.09 19.75
N LEU A 216 5.45 -13.79 18.70
CA LEU A 216 5.24 -13.22 17.39
C LEU A 216 3.80 -13.45 16.95
N ALA A 217 3.04 -12.37 16.90
CA ALA A 217 1.69 -12.35 16.35
C ALA A 217 1.73 -12.18 14.83
N LEU A 218 1.06 -13.10 14.12
CA LEU A 218 1.00 -13.11 12.66
C LEU A 218 -0.43 -12.98 12.19
N PHE A 219 -0.66 -12.08 11.24
CA PHE A 219 -1.95 -11.92 10.56
C PHE A 219 -1.76 -11.93 9.04
N GLY A 220 -2.74 -12.46 8.33
CA GLY A 220 -2.74 -12.59 6.87
C GLY A 220 -2.94 -14.04 6.41
N PRO A 221 -3.02 -14.25 5.07
CA PRO A 221 -3.34 -15.55 4.50
C PRO A 221 -2.24 -16.59 4.68
N GLY A 222 -2.62 -17.88 4.71
CA GLY A 222 -1.70 -19.02 4.66
C GLY A 222 -0.95 -19.33 5.95
N THR A 223 -1.38 -18.76 7.08
CA THR A 223 -0.83 -19.07 8.41
C THR A 223 -1.26 -20.45 8.92
N ASP A 224 -2.20 -21.09 8.26
CA ASP A 224 -2.70 -22.45 8.49
C ASP A 224 -2.13 -23.49 7.50
N SER A 225 -1.26 -23.07 6.57
CA SER A 225 -0.66 -23.97 5.58
C SER A 225 0.32 -24.97 6.21
N GLU A 226 0.40 -26.16 5.63
CA GLU A 226 1.37 -27.20 6.06
C GLU A 226 2.81 -26.70 6.05
N GLU A 227 3.16 -25.88 5.05
CA GLU A 227 4.49 -25.29 4.95
C GLU A 227 4.77 -24.34 6.12
N PHE A 228 3.80 -23.50 6.49
CA PHE A 228 3.94 -22.59 7.63
C PHE A 228 4.14 -23.38 8.94
N ILE A 229 3.30 -24.39 9.18
CA ILE A 229 3.34 -25.21 10.39
C ILE A 229 4.66 -25.99 10.47
N ARG A 230 5.12 -26.53 9.35
CA ARG A 230 6.41 -27.24 9.26
C ARG A 230 7.57 -26.31 9.60
N ASP A 231 7.65 -25.13 8.96
CA ASP A 231 8.71 -24.15 9.20
C ASP A 231 8.76 -23.73 10.69
N ALA A 232 7.61 -23.53 11.33
CA ALA A 232 7.51 -23.16 12.73
C ALA A 232 8.03 -24.28 13.67
N ARG A 233 7.73 -25.53 13.36
CA ARG A 233 8.19 -26.70 14.12
C ARG A 233 9.70 -26.96 13.95
N GLU A 234 10.17 -26.97 12.69
CA GLU A 234 11.59 -27.19 12.37
C GLU A 234 12.51 -26.14 13.00
N LEU A 235 12.05 -24.89 13.08
CA LEU A 235 12.79 -23.80 13.70
C LEU A 235 12.56 -23.67 15.22
N GLY A 236 11.71 -24.53 15.80
CA GLY A 236 11.47 -24.61 17.24
C GLY A 236 10.77 -23.36 17.82
N VAL A 237 9.94 -22.67 17.03
CA VAL A 237 9.26 -21.42 17.45
C VAL A 237 7.75 -21.55 17.55
N ALA A 238 7.18 -22.73 17.26
CA ALA A 238 5.73 -22.92 17.22
C ALA A 238 5.01 -22.46 18.50
N GLY A 239 5.62 -22.66 19.67
CA GLY A 239 5.08 -22.25 20.96
C GLY A 239 5.04 -20.73 21.20
N GLN A 240 5.79 -19.94 20.44
CA GLN A 240 5.89 -18.49 20.54
C GLN A 240 5.01 -17.75 19.50
N LEU A 241 4.36 -18.49 18.60
CA LEU A 241 3.53 -17.90 17.57
C LEU A 241 2.09 -17.68 18.05
N GLU A 242 1.56 -16.51 17.76
CA GLU A 242 0.16 -16.16 17.95
C GLU A 242 -0.47 -15.96 16.56
N VAL A 243 -1.10 -17.02 16.02
CA VAL A 243 -1.66 -17.02 14.67
C VAL A 243 -3.08 -16.49 14.70
N LEU A 244 -3.33 -15.39 13.98
CA LEU A 244 -4.61 -14.68 13.98
C LEU A 244 -5.40 -14.85 12.68
N GLY A 245 -4.77 -15.41 11.63
CA GLY A 245 -5.40 -15.52 10.31
C GLY A 245 -5.58 -14.16 9.63
N GLU A 246 -6.55 -14.06 8.73
CA GLU A 246 -6.86 -12.80 8.08
C GLU A 246 -7.61 -11.87 9.03
N LEU A 247 -7.13 -10.65 9.18
CA LEU A 247 -7.80 -9.57 9.90
C LEU A 247 -8.26 -8.51 8.91
N ASP A 248 -9.35 -7.84 9.22
CA ASP A 248 -9.66 -6.60 8.53
C ASP A 248 -8.65 -5.50 8.90
N HIS A 249 -8.60 -4.46 8.10
CA HIS A 249 -7.57 -3.42 8.27
C HIS A 249 -7.64 -2.71 9.63
N PRO A 250 -8.81 -2.31 10.16
CA PRO A 250 -8.89 -1.72 11.50
C PRO A 250 -8.39 -2.65 12.61
N ALA A 251 -8.74 -3.95 12.57
CA ALA A 251 -8.26 -4.93 13.55
C ALA A 251 -6.76 -5.19 13.42
N ALA A 252 -6.22 -5.20 12.19
CA ALA A 252 -4.77 -5.30 11.96
C ALA A 252 -4.02 -4.09 12.56
N LEU A 253 -4.54 -2.87 12.38
CA LEU A 253 -3.99 -1.67 13.02
C LEU A 253 -4.12 -1.74 14.55
N GLY A 254 -5.22 -2.28 15.06
CA GLY A 254 -5.42 -2.52 16.49
C GLY A 254 -4.37 -3.50 17.06
N LEU A 255 -4.05 -4.57 16.34
CA LEU A 255 -2.99 -5.50 16.71
C LEU A 255 -1.61 -4.82 16.72
N ILE A 256 -1.29 -4.06 15.66
CA ILE A 256 -0.02 -3.31 15.59
C ILE A 256 0.07 -2.37 16.79
N ALA A 257 -0.97 -1.59 17.09
CA ALA A 257 -0.99 -0.64 18.20
C ALA A 257 -0.79 -1.28 19.60
N ARG A 258 -1.03 -2.58 19.73
CA ARG A 258 -0.83 -3.35 20.97
C ARG A 258 0.48 -4.13 21.01
N SER A 259 1.27 -4.07 19.96
CA SER A 259 2.56 -4.75 19.88
C SER A 259 3.69 -3.85 20.35
N ASP A 260 4.78 -4.45 20.82
CA ASP A 260 5.99 -3.73 21.22
C ASP A 260 6.84 -3.34 20.01
N VAL A 261 6.84 -4.19 18.97
CA VAL A 261 7.59 -3.95 17.71
C VAL A 261 6.82 -4.54 16.53
N PHE A 262 6.73 -3.77 15.45
CA PHE A 262 6.28 -4.25 14.15
C PHE A 262 7.46 -4.68 13.27
N LEU A 263 7.35 -5.84 12.63
CA LEU A 263 8.40 -6.41 11.78
C LEU A 263 8.03 -6.37 10.30
N ARG A 264 8.97 -5.93 9.46
CA ARG A 264 8.86 -5.98 7.99
C ARG A 264 10.11 -6.62 7.37
N PRO A 265 10.29 -7.95 7.48
CA PRO A 265 11.50 -8.65 7.05
C PRO A 265 11.48 -9.05 5.57
N THR A 266 10.93 -8.19 4.70
CA THR A 266 10.78 -8.46 3.27
C THR A 266 12.11 -8.49 2.53
N THR A 267 12.21 -9.30 1.45
CA THR A 267 13.37 -9.31 0.56
C THR A 267 13.24 -8.32 -0.60
N HIS A 268 12.02 -7.87 -0.89
CA HIS A 268 11.70 -6.81 -1.87
C HIS A 268 10.55 -5.98 -1.35
N ASP A 269 10.66 -4.67 -1.46
CA ASP A 269 9.61 -3.76 -1.06
C ASP A 269 9.70 -2.45 -1.87
N GLY A 270 8.63 -1.68 -1.92
CA GLY A 270 8.62 -0.34 -2.48
C GLY A 270 8.52 0.69 -1.37
N ASP A 271 7.30 1.11 -1.08
CA ASP A 271 6.94 1.93 0.07
C ASP A 271 5.87 1.19 0.87
N SER A 272 6.27 0.59 1.98
CA SER A 272 5.38 -0.26 2.78
C SER A 272 4.41 0.58 3.61
N ILE A 273 3.13 0.48 3.30
CA ILE A 273 2.06 1.14 4.07
C ILE A 273 2.10 0.69 5.55
N SER A 274 2.28 -0.60 5.82
CA SER A 274 2.29 -1.11 7.20
C SER A 274 3.46 -0.62 8.05
N VAL A 275 4.61 -0.31 7.44
CA VAL A 275 5.73 0.38 8.12
C VAL A 275 5.31 1.79 8.53
N ARG A 276 4.68 2.53 7.63
CA ARG A 276 4.18 3.88 7.92
C ARG A 276 3.06 3.87 8.95
N GLU A 277 2.19 2.88 8.89
CA GLU A 277 1.09 2.68 9.84
C GLU A 277 1.62 2.40 11.26
N SER A 278 2.62 1.51 11.39
CA SER A 278 3.20 1.24 12.72
C SER A 278 3.85 2.47 13.32
N LEU A 279 4.61 3.24 12.54
CA LEU A 279 5.22 4.48 13.00
C LEU A 279 4.18 5.55 13.36
N ALA A 280 3.11 5.70 12.56
CA ALA A 280 2.01 6.61 12.85
C ALA A 280 1.25 6.24 14.14
N LEU A 281 1.18 4.94 14.45
CA LEU A 281 0.61 4.43 15.71
C LEU A 281 1.59 4.55 16.90
N GLY A 282 2.82 4.99 16.68
CA GLY A 282 3.86 5.10 17.70
C GLY A 282 4.54 3.78 18.06
N VAL A 283 4.36 2.75 17.23
CA VAL A 283 4.96 1.42 17.44
C VAL A 283 6.30 1.35 16.71
N PRO A 284 7.40 1.02 17.40
CA PRO A 284 8.70 0.83 16.78
C PRO A 284 8.63 -0.16 15.63
N CYS A 285 9.26 0.18 14.50
CA CYS A 285 9.30 -0.66 13.32
C CYS A 285 10.72 -1.12 13.03
N VAL A 286 10.90 -2.43 12.85
CA VAL A 286 12.14 -3.05 12.37
C VAL A 286 11.89 -3.59 10.97
N ALA A 287 12.60 -3.06 9.98
CA ALA A 287 12.44 -3.43 8.57
C ALA A 287 13.77 -3.72 7.89
N SER A 288 13.72 -4.57 6.86
CA SER A 288 14.90 -4.84 6.02
C SER A 288 15.33 -3.60 5.22
N ASP A 289 16.62 -3.52 4.93
CA ASP A 289 17.28 -2.44 4.19
C ASP A 289 17.16 -2.55 2.65
N VAL A 290 16.15 -3.25 2.16
CA VAL A 290 15.93 -3.49 0.71
C VAL A 290 15.46 -2.27 -0.07
N CYS A 291 15.02 -1.23 0.61
CA CYS A 291 14.61 0.04 0.00
C CYS A 291 14.75 1.19 1.01
N ALA A 292 14.63 2.42 0.53
CA ALA A 292 14.50 3.57 1.42
C ALA A 292 13.27 3.42 2.32
N ARG A 293 13.47 3.54 3.63
CA ARG A 293 12.41 3.44 4.63
C ARG A 293 12.07 4.80 5.21
N PRO A 294 10.85 4.99 5.74
CA PRO A 294 10.51 6.19 6.48
C PRO A 294 11.45 6.43 7.66
N GLU A 295 11.69 7.69 8.01
CA GLU A 295 12.41 8.06 9.22
C GLU A 295 11.79 7.38 10.45
N GLY A 296 12.60 7.02 11.43
CA GLY A 296 12.17 6.26 12.60
C GLY A 296 12.09 4.75 12.42
N THR A 297 12.28 4.24 11.19
CA THR A 297 12.40 2.80 10.95
C THR A 297 13.80 2.33 11.34
N ARG A 298 13.88 1.33 12.21
CA ARG A 298 15.15 0.65 12.50
C ARG A 298 15.44 -0.38 11.41
N LEU A 299 16.63 -0.30 10.81
CA LEU A 299 17.01 -1.16 9.71
C LEU A 299 17.77 -2.38 10.19
N PHE A 300 17.58 -3.50 9.49
CA PHE A 300 18.42 -4.68 9.60
C PHE A 300 18.83 -5.16 8.19
N ARG A 301 19.95 -5.90 8.11
CA ARG A 301 20.43 -6.46 6.83
C ARG A 301 19.45 -7.50 6.32
N ALA A 302 18.93 -7.31 5.12
CA ALA A 302 17.97 -8.23 4.48
C ALA A 302 18.48 -9.68 4.46
N GLY A 303 17.62 -10.61 4.89
CA GLY A 303 17.95 -12.05 4.98
C GLY A 303 18.79 -12.46 6.20
N ASP A 304 19.31 -11.53 6.99
CA ASP A 304 20.13 -11.79 8.16
C ASP A 304 19.29 -11.84 9.45
N ALA A 305 19.05 -13.04 9.95
CA ALA A 305 18.26 -13.26 11.16
C ALA A 305 18.96 -12.76 12.44
N ALA A 306 20.31 -12.72 12.47
CA ALA A 306 21.04 -12.20 13.61
C ALA A 306 20.94 -10.68 13.67
N SER A 307 21.13 -10.00 12.54
CA SER A 307 20.91 -8.56 12.41
C SER A 307 19.46 -8.18 12.78
N LEU A 308 18.45 -8.97 12.36
CA LEU A 308 17.07 -8.76 12.75
C LEU A 308 16.85 -8.89 14.25
N ALA A 309 17.40 -9.93 14.88
CA ALA A 309 17.26 -10.13 16.33
C ALA A 309 17.90 -8.98 17.13
N THR A 310 19.11 -8.52 16.74
CA THR A 310 19.75 -7.35 17.36
C THR A 310 18.89 -6.09 17.21
N SER A 311 18.40 -5.81 16.02
CA SER A 311 17.55 -4.63 15.76
C SER A 311 16.23 -4.68 16.54
N ILE A 312 15.64 -5.88 16.74
CA ILE A 312 14.45 -6.06 17.58
C ILE A 312 14.78 -5.75 19.05
N HIS A 313 15.87 -6.32 19.58
CA HIS A 313 16.30 -6.08 20.97
C HIS A 313 16.48 -4.58 21.24
N GLU A 314 17.15 -3.87 20.35
CA GLU A 314 17.34 -2.43 20.44
C GLU A 314 16.05 -1.63 20.30
N ALA A 315 15.11 -2.08 19.45
CA ALA A 315 13.80 -1.45 19.29
C ALA A 315 12.95 -1.58 20.57
N VAL A 316 12.98 -2.76 21.21
CA VAL A 316 12.30 -3.00 22.48
C VAL A 316 12.89 -2.11 23.59
N ALA A 317 14.21 -1.99 23.65
CA ALA A 317 14.89 -1.15 24.65
C ALA A 317 14.60 0.35 24.47
N ALA A 318 14.50 0.81 23.21
CA ALA A 318 14.19 2.21 22.89
C ALA A 318 12.73 2.59 23.20
N GLY A 319 11.81 1.63 23.12
CA GLY A 319 10.39 1.85 23.36
C GLY A 319 9.68 2.64 22.26
N PRO A 320 8.41 3.00 22.48
CA PRO A 320 7.58 3.68 21.47
C PRO A 320 8.05 5.10 21.19
N ALA A 321 8.04 5.46 19.90
CA ALA A 321 8.34 6.81 19.43
C ALA A 321 7.41 7.18 18.28
N LYS A 322 6.63 8.23 18.41
CA LYS A 322 5.82 8.76 17.30
C LYS A 322 6.70 9.51 16.32
N VAL A 323 6.60 9.13 15.07
CA VAL A 323 7.28 9.82 13.95
C VAL A 323 6.21 10.49 13.08
N ALA A 324 6.45 11.73 12.70
CA ALA A 324 5.59 12.42 11.75
C ALA A 324 5.63 11.68 10.39
N SER A 325 4.48 11.24 9.94
CA SER A 325 4.37 10.58 8.64
C SER A 325 3.72 11.53 7.63
N PRO A 326 4.30 11.66 6.42
CA PRO A 326 3.69 12.48 5.37
C PRO A 326 2.32 11.92 5.00
N ASP A 327 1.35 12.80 4.83
CA ASP A 327 0.00 12.47 4.36
C ASP A 327 -0.14 12.85 2.88
N VAL A 328 -0.33 11.86 2.01
CA VAL A 328 -0.48 12.11 0.58
C VAL A 328 -1.86 12.67 0.22
N GLY A 329 -2.85 12.50 1.09
CA GLY A 329 -4.21 12.93 0.83
C GLY A 329 -4.31 14.43 0.48
N PRO A 330 -3.81 15.36 1.33
CA PRO A 330 -3.79 16.80 1.01
C PRO A 330 -3.02 17.12 -0.27
N VAL A 331 -1.86 16.50 -0.49
CA VAL A 331 -1.04 16.72 -1.70
C VAL A 331 -1.80 16.36 -2.98
N LEU A 332 -2.46 15.19 -2.98
CA LEU A 332 -3.26 14.77 -4.13
C LEU A 332 -4.49 15.65 -4.32
N LEU A 333 -5.14 16.09 -3.23
CA LEU A 333 -6.27 16.99 -3.30
C LEU A 333 -5.90 18.32 -3.99
N GLU A 334 -4.82 18.95 -3.55
CA GLU A 334 -4.29 20.17 -4.18
C GLU A 334 -3.96 19.97 -5.66
N LEU A 335 -3.32 18.84 -6.01
CA LEU A 335 -3.04 18.51 -7.41
C LEU A 335 -4.30 18.32 -8.25
N TYR A 336 -5.33 17.68 -7.71
CA TYR A 336 -6.60 17.53 -8.42
C TYR A 336 -7.29 18.89 -8.61
N GLU A 337 -7.28 19.77 -7.61
CA GLU A 337 -7.85 21.10 -7.68
C GLU A 337 -7.13 21.99 -8.70
N ALA A 338 -5.81 21.98 -8.67
CA ALA A 338 -4.98 22.77 -9.59
C ALA A 338 -5.16 22.38 -11.07
N LEU A 339 -5.44 21.09 -11.33
CA LEU A 339 -5.54 20.54 -12.68
C LEU A 339 -6.99 20.27 -13.13
N ALA A 340 -7.99 20.44 -12.24
CA ALA A 340 -9.38 20.27 -12.57
C ALA A 340 -9.80 21.23 -13.69
N PRO A 341 -10.60 20.81 -14.69
CA PRO A 341 -11.14 21.70 -15.67
C PRO A 341 -11.96 22.80 -14.96
N ARG A 342 -11.63 24.06 -15.19
CA ARG A 342 -12.46 25.18 -14.71
C ARG A 342 -13.85 24.97 -15.28
N ARG A 343 -14.88 24.86 -14.45
CA ARG A 343 -16.28 24.95 -14.92
C ARG A 343 -16.43 26.31 -15.57
N SER A 344 -16.69 26.33 -16.88
CA SER A 344 -17.20 27.56 -17.50
C SER A 344 -18.43 27.99 -16.71
N ALA A 345 -18.43 29.24 -16.22
CA ALA A 345 -19.59 29.80 -15.57
C ALA A 345 -20.82 29.63 -16.51
N PRO A 346 -22.00 29.29 -15.97
CA PRO A 346 -23.18 29.23 -16.81
C PRO A 346 -23.30 30.59 -17.55
N VAL A 347 -23.38 30.53 -18.88
CA VAL A 347 -23.66 31.70 -19.71
C VAL A 347 -24.98 32.22 -19.17
N GLN A 348 -24.96 33.38 -18.50
CA GLN A 348 -26.18 34.09 -18.15
C GLN A 348 -26.92 34.35 -19.47
N ALA A 349 -28.08 33.73 -19.62
CA ALA A 349 -28.96 34.04 -20.72
C ALA A 349 -29.22 35.55 -20.67
N ALA A 350 -28.89 36.25 -21.76
CA ALA A 350 -29.21 37.65 -21.91
C ALA A 350 -30.73 37.83 -21.74
N PRO A 351 -31.21 38.83 -21.00
CA PRO A 351 -32.64 39.09 -20.91
C PRO A 351 -33.14 39.39 -22.33
N ALA A 352 -34.19 38.67 -22.74
CA ALA A 352 -34.91 38.98 -23.99
C ALA A 352 -35.48 40.40 -23.89
N ALA A 353 -35.12 41.23 -24.87
CA ALA A 353 -35.65 42.58 -25.05
C ALA A 353 -37.06 42.55 -25.65
#